data_48595224fea85917fd24e0f9f1014174
#
_entry.id   48595224fea85917fd24e0f9f1014174
#
_cell.length_a   1.000
_cell.length_b   1.000
_cell.length_c   1.000
_cell.angle_alpha   90.00
_cell.angle_beta   90.00
_cell.angle_gamma   90.00
#
_symmetry.space_group_name_H-M   'P 1'
#
loop_
_entity.id
_entity.type
_entity.pdbx_description
1 polymer ?
#
loop_
_entity_poly.entity_id
_entity_poly.type
_entity_poly.pdbx_seq_one_letter_code
_entity_poly.pdbx_strand_id
1 'polypeptide(L)'
;MTVQHSKRSLGPGTLLYPEPALLVCVWDADGKANTMTAAWGGICCSEPPSLAVSIRPERWTYAALLSRKAFTVCIPSEAMLAGADFVGMASGRRVDKFARAGFSAEKAEFVDAPYVAECPVVLECSLSDSLELGSHTLMIGVIHDVKADADCLDASGEFPDIAKVAPLIYDAGSRAYYGVGRKLGEAFSIGKKLLRPEQD
;
A
#
# COMPACT_ATOMS: atom_id res chain seq x y z
N MET A 1 26.99 28.31 12.29
CA MET A 1 27.57 27.00 12.64
C MET A 1 27.19 26.01 11.56
N THR A 2 28.13 25.57 10.72
CA THR A 2 27.91 24.52 9.74
C THR A 2 27.80 23.19 10.47
N VAL A 3 26.62 22.57 10.44
CA VAL A 3 26.43 21.22 10.99
C VAL A 3 27.22 20.27 10.10
N GLN A 4 28.29 19.69 10.61
CA GLN A 4 29.07 18.71 9.88
C GLN A 4 28.31 17.37 9.93
N HIS A 5 27.64 17.03 8.81
CA HIS A 5 26.98 15.75 8.65
C HIS A 5 28.00 14.67 8.26
N SER A 6 28.26 13.71 9.14
CA SER A 6 29.01 12.51 8.79
C SER A 6 28.07 11.38 8.42
N LYS A 7 28.29 10.74 7.26
CA LYS A 7 27.53 9.55 6.85
C LYS A 7 28.39 8.30 7.06
N ARG A 8 27.77 7.26 7.64
CA ARG A 8 28.38 5.94 7.76
C ARG A 8 27.81 5.03 6.69
N SER A 9 28.67 4.27 5.99
CA SER A 9 28.21 3.22 5.09
C SER A 9 27.58 2.06 5.85
N LEU A 10 26.40 1.63 5.40
CA LEU A 10 25.68 0.46 5.94
C LEU A 10 25.72 -0.73 4.96
N GLY A 11 26.42 -0.59 3.83
CA GLY A 11 26.41 -1.58 2.77
C GLY A 11 25.10 -1.60 1.97
N PRO A 12 24.94 -2.56 1.04
CA PRO A 12 23.68 -2.73 0.31
C PRO A 12 22.58 -3.22 1.24
N GLY A 13 21.40 -2.61 1.16
CA GLY A 13 20.24 -2.95 1.99
C GLY A 13 18.93 -2.40 1.42
N THR A 14 17.82 -2.83 1.98
CA THR A 14 16.47 -2.47 1.54
C THR A 14 15.83 -1.42 2.47
N LEU A 15 16.61 -0.44 2.91
CA LEU A 15 16.18 0.59 3.84
C LEU A 15 15.69 1.83 3.10
N LEU A 16 14.45 1.80 2.64
CA LEU A 16 13.76 2.94 2.04
C LEU A 16 12.66 3.41 3.01
N TYR A 17 12.60 4.69 3.30
CA TYR A 17 11.62 5.29 4.21
C TYR A 17 10.85 6.43 3.54
N PRO A 18 9.55 6.58 3.87
CA PRO A 18 8.69 5.63 4.58
C PRO A 18 8.22 4.51 3.65
N GLU A 19 7.96 3.32 4.19
CA GLU A 19 7.29 2.24 3.45
C GLU A 19 5.80 2.21 3.83
N PRO A 20 4.87 2.07 2.85
CA PRO A 20 3.47 1.89 3.16
C PRO A 20 3.21 0.49 3.73
N ALA A 21 2.17 0.34 4.53
CA ALA A 21 1.58 -0.96 4.79
C ALA A 21 0.35 -1.13 3.90
N LEU A 22 0.38 -2.07 2.96
CA LEU A 22 -0.66 -2.32 1.97
C LEU A 22 -1.26 -3.71 2.18
N LEU A 23 -2.59 -3.84 2.10
CA LEU A 23 -3.26 -5.14 2.07
C LEU A 23 -3.58 -5.51 0.63
N VAL A 24 -2.93 -6.55 0.10
CA VAL A 24 -3.17 -7.07 -1.25
C VAL A 24 -4.17 -8.21 -1.17
N CYS A 25 -5.34 -8.04 -1.79
CA CYS A 25 -6.45 -9.00 -1.71
C CYS A 25 -6.72 -9.65 -3.04
N VAL A 26 -7.03 -10.95 -3.01
CA VAL A 26 -7.37 -11.78 -4.18
C VAL A 26 -8.41 -12.84 -3.78
N TRP A 27 -9.20 -13.31 -4.74
CA TRP A 27 -9.89 -14.59 -4.59
C TRP A 27 -8.88 -15.71 -4.78
N ASP A 28 -8.85 -16.68 -3.89
CA ASP A 28 -8.03 -17.90 -4.09
C ASP A 28 -8.66 -18.85 -5.12
N ALA A 29 -8.07 -20.03 -5.31
CA ALA A 29 -8.55 -21.02 -6.28
C ALA A 29 -9.98 -21.50 -5.97
N ASP A 30 -10.36 -21.55 -4.70
CA ASP A 30 -11.66 -22.00 -4.23
C ASP A 30 -12.70 -20.85 -4.16
N GLY A 31 -12.33 -19.64 -4.60
CA GLY A 31 -13.17 -18.44 -4.53
C GLY A 31 -13.28 -17.85 -3.14
N LYS A 32 -12.38 -18.21 -2.22
CA LYS A 32 -12.33 -17.63 -0.89
C LYS A 32 -11.47 -16.37 -0.88
N ALA A 33 -11.90 -15.35 -0.14
CA ALA A 33 -11.13 -14.14 0.02
C ALA A 33 -9.83 -14.40 0.79
N ASN A 34 -8.72 -13.90 0.25
CA ASN A 34 -7.42 -13.93 0.90
C ASN A 34 -6.73 -12.58 0.78
N THR A 35 -5.98 -12.21 1.81
CA THR A 35 -5.20 -10.96 1.84
C THR A 35 -3.81 -11.20 2.41
N MET A 36 -2.87 -10.33 2.07
CA MET A 36 -1.53 -10.28 2.67
C MET A 36 -1.06 -8.84 2.81
N THR A 37 -0.23 -8.60 3.80
CA THR A 37 0.44 -7.31 3.95
C THR A 37 1.70 -7.28 3.10
N ALA A 38 1.85 -6.19 2.33
CA ALA A 38 3.03 -5.85 1.56
C ALA A 38 3.49 -4.44 1.91
N ALA A 39 4.81 -4.22 2.00
CA ALA A 39 5.40 -2.91 2.24
C ALA A 39 6.02 -2.31 0.97
N TRP A 40 6.43 -3.16 0.04
CA TRP A 40 7.11 -2.72 -1.19
C TRP A 40 6.13 -2.54 -2.32
N GLY A 41 5.50 -1.37 -2.37
CA GLY A 41 4.54 -1.00 -3.40
C GLY A 41 4.30 0.50 -3.48
N GLY A 42 3.76 0.93 -4.61
CA GLY A 42 3.41 2.33 -4.84
C GLY A 42 2.99 2.58 -6.27
N ILE A 43 2.54 3.81 -6.55
CA ILE A 43 2.19 4.25 -7.90
C ILE A 43 3.42 4.23 -8.79
N CYS A 44 3.32 3.62 -9.97
CA CYS A 44 4.42 3.50 -10.93
C CYS A 44 4.15 4.16 -12.29
N CYS A 45 2.89 4.49 -12.61
CA CYS A 45 2.53 5.21 -13.83
C CYS A 45 1.26 6.04 -13.58
N SER A 46 1.18 7.21 -14.23
CA SER A 46 -0.01 8.07 -14.19
C SER A 46 -0.96 7.85 -15.37
N GLU A 47 -0.45 7.35 -16.51
CA GLU A 47 -1.24 7.11 -17.72
C GLU A 47 -0.74 5.88 -18.49
N PRO A 48 -1.47 4.76 -18.42
CA PRO A 48 -2.62 4.53 -17.55
C PRO A 48 -2.24 4.54 -16.07
N PRO A 49 -3.15 4.93 -15.16
CA PRO A 49 -2.87 4.92 -13.74
C PRO A 49 -2.54 3.49 -13.29
N SER A 50 -1.35 3.32 -12.71
CA SER A 50 -0.84 1.99 -12.38
C SER A 50 -0.04 1.99 -11.09
N LEU A 51 -0.12 0.90 -10.38
CA LEU A 51 0.70 0.64 -9.20
C LEU A 51 1.57 -0.62 -9.42
N ALA A 52 2.67 -0.68 -8.68
CA ALA A 52 3.52 -1.85 -8.59
C ALA A 52 3.55 -2.36 -7.14
N VAL A 53 3.59 -3.67 -6.96
CA VAL A 53 3.79 -4.31 -5.64
C VAL A 53 4.69 -5.53 -5.78
N SER A 54 5.71 -5.63 -4.93
CA SER A 54 6.65 -6.76 -4.92
C SER A 54 6.14 -7.87 -4.00
N ILE A 55 5.93 -9.05 -4.55
CA ILE A 55 5.40 -10.21 -3.82
C ILE A 55 6.37 -11.39 -3.95
N ARG A 56 6.61 -12.09 -2.84
CA ARG A 56 7.40 -13.33 -2.86
C ARG A 56 6.58 -14.49 -3.43
N PRO A 57 7.17 -15.37 -4.28
CA PRO A 57 6.48 -16.53 -4.84
C PRO A 57 5.90 -17.50 -3.81
N GLU A 58 6.45 -17.56 -2.61
CA GLU A 58 5.98 -18.44 -1.53
C GLU A 58 4.66 -17.96 -0.88
N ARG A 59 4.27 -16.71 -1.09
CA ARG A 59 3.02 -16.18 -0.56
C ARG A 59 1.81 -16.81 -1.24
N TRP A 60 0.81 -17.19 -0.45
CA TRP A 60 -0.42 -17.78 -0.98
C TRP A 60 -1.13 -16.88 -2.00
N THR A 61 -1.07 -15.58 -1.80
CA THR A 61 -1.62 -14.55 -2.70
C THR A 61 -0.96 -14.55 -4.08
N TYR A 62 0.32 -14.97 -4.20
CA TYR A 62 1.10 -14.92 -5.44
C TYR A 62 0.47 -15.71 -6.58
N ALA A 63 0.26 -17.00 -6.38
CA ALA A 63 -0.31 -17.89 -7.40
C ALA A 63 -1.75 -17.48 -7.77
N ALA A 64 -2.54 -17.07 -6.77
CA ALA A 64 -3.90 -16.58 -6.98
C ALA A 64 -3.93 -15.33 -7.84
N LEU A 65 -3.06 -14.35 -7.56
CA LEU A 65 -2.96 -13.11 -8.32
C LEU A 65 -2.57 -13.36 -9.78
N LEU A 66 -1.57 -14.22 -10.02
CA LEU A 66 -1.17 -14.59 -11.38
C LEU A 66 -2.28 -15.31 -12.16
N SER A 67 -3.05 -16.16 -11.49
CA SER A 67 -4.15 -16.90 -12.10
C SER A 67 -5.37 -16.03 -12.38
N ARG A 68 -5.80 -15.22 -11.40
CA ARG A 68 -7.01 -14.37 -11.49
C ARG A 68 -6.78 -13.12 -12.33
N LYS A 69 -5.56 -12.64 -12.43
CA LYS A 69 -5.22 -11.39 -13.11
C LYS A 69 -5.96 -10.16 -12.57
N ALA A 70 -6.52 -10.28 -11.37
CA ALA A 70 -7.29 -9.25 -10.68
C ALA A 70 -6.95 -9.25 -9.18
N PHE A 71 -6.81 -8.08 -8.60
CA PHE A 71 -6.50 -7.89 -7.18
C PHE A 71 -6.94 -6.50 -6.72
N THR A 72 -7.07 -6.33 -5.42
CA THR A 72 -7.20 -5.00 -4.83
C THR A 72 -6.00 -4.69 -3.95
N VAL A 73 -5.72 -3.40 -3.80
CA VAL A 73 -4.77 -2.88 -2.82
C VAL A 73 -5.55 -1.98 -1.87
N CYS A 74 -5.66 -2.40 -0.62
CA CYS A 74 -6.34 -1.66 0.42
C CYS A 74 -5.33 -0.96 1.32
N ILE A 75 -5.63 0.26 1.75
CA ILE A 75 -4.81 1.05 2.66
C ILE A 75 -5.40 0.92 4.06
N PRO A 76 -4.79 0.16 4.97
CA PRO A 76 -5.30 0.01 6.33
C PRO A 76 -5.00 1.25 7.16
N SER A 77 -5.97 1.64 8.00
CA SER A 77 -5.79 2.69 9.00
C SER A 77 -5.03 2.19 10.24
N GLU A 78 -4.58 3.13 11.09
CA GLU A 78 -3.93 2.83 12.38
C GLU A 78 -4.79 1.91 13.28
N ALA A 79 -6.12 2.04 13.22
CA ALA A 79 -7.04 1.20 13.98
C ALA A 79 -6.97 -0.29 13.58
N MET A 80 -6.48 -0.58 12.38
CA MET A 80 -6.37 -1.93 11.83
C MET A 80 -5.01 -2.59 12.08
N LEU A 81 -4.12 -1.98 12.85
CA LEU A 81 -2.72 -2.37 13.05
C LEU A 81 -2.54 -3.88 13.32
N ALA A 82 -3.24 -4.42 14.31
CA ALA A 82 -3.10 -5.83 14.69
C ALA A 82 -3.53 -6.79 13.58
N GLY A 83 -4.63 -6.48 12.88
CA GLY A 83 -5.11 -7.25 11.74
C GLY A 83 -4.14 -7.19 10.55
N ALA A 84 -3.66 -5.98 10.23
CA ALA A 84 -2.72 -5.76 9.15
C ALA A 84 -1.39 -6.53 9.36
N ASP A 85 -0.85 -6.50 10.58
CA ASP A 85 0.34 -7.27 10.92
C ASP A 85 0.08 -8.79 10.85
N PHE A 86 -1.02 -9.25 11.45
CA PHE A 86 -1.40 -10.66 11.44
C PHE A 86 -1.50 -11.25 10.03
N VAL A 87 -2.18 -10.58 9.10
CA VAL A 87 -2.35 -11.10 7.72
C VAL A 87 -1.05 -11.09 6.93
N GLY A 88 -0.05 -10.31 7.35
CA GLY A 88 1.32 -10.32 6.84
C GLY A 88 2.12 -11.55 7.30
N MET A 89 1.89 -12.02 8.53
CA MET A 89 2.58 -13.18 9.13
C MET A 89 1.91 -14.51 8.79
N ALA A 90 0.58 -14.56 8.76
CA ALA A 90 -0.18 -15.78 8.56
C ALA A 90 -0.18 -16.25 7.09
N SER A 91 -0.37 -17.56 6.88
CA SER A 91 -0.57 -18.13 5.54
C SER A 91 -2.03 -18.50 5.32
N GLY A 92 -2.62 -18.05 4.20
CA GLY A 92 -3.98 -18.42 3.77
C GLY A 92 -4.19 -19.92 3.56
N ARG A 93 -3.10 -20.69 3.40
CA ARG A 93 -3.17 -22.17 3.37
C ARG A 93 -3.60 -22.79 4.69
N ARG A 94 -3.36 -22.10 5.81
CA ARG A 94 -3.53 -22.66 7.16
C ARG A 94 -4.70 -22.07 7.92
N VAL A 95 -5.01 -20.80 7.64
CA VAL A 95 -6.01 -20.06 8.40
C VAL A 95 -6.85 -19.21 7.49
N ASP A 96 -8.10 -19.00 7.88
CA ASP A 96 -8.94 -17.95 7.35
C ASP A 96 -8.46 -16.60 7.89
N LYS A 97 -7.77 -15.85 7.06
CA LYS A 97 -7.17 -14.59 7.48
C LYS A 97 -8.21 -13.50 7.73
N PHE A 98 -9.27 -13.44 6.92
CA PHE A 98 -10.35 -12.48 7.09
C PHE A 98 -11.05 -12.70 8.44
N ALA A 99 -11.53 -13.90 8.68
CA ALA A 99 -12.21 -14.24 9.93
C ALA A 99 -11.34 -14.02 11.17
N ARG A 100 -10.04 -14.41 11.10
CA ARG A 100 -9.13 -14.27 12.25
C ARG A 100 -8.68 -12.83 12.52
N ALA A 101 -8.59 -11.98 11.49
CA ALA A 101 -8.29 -10.57 11.63
C ALA A 101 -9.51 -9.72 11.99
N GLY A 102 -10.72 -10.30 11.94
CA GLY A 102 -11.96 -9.58 12.11
C GLY A 102 -12.31 -8.68 10.92
N PHE A 103 -11.84 -9.07 9.73
CA PHE A 103 -12.10 -8.33 8.48
C PHE A 103 -13.29 -8.91 7.73
N SER A 104 -14.04 -8.03 7.08
CA SER A 104 -15.14 -8.36 6.17
C SER A 104 -14.64 -8.29 4.73
N ALA A 105 -14.98 -9.31 3.93
CA ALA A 105 -14.64 -9.33 2.52
C ALA A 105 -15.84 -8.80 1.71
N GLU A 106 -15.59 -7.79 0.90
CA GLU A 106 -16.53 -7.33 -0.12
C GLU A 106 -15.97 -7.54 -1.52
N LYS A 107 -16.86 -7.65 -2.51
CA LYS A 107 -16.47 -7.84 -3.91
C LYS A 107 -16.23 -6.48 -4.56
N ALA A 108 -15.09 -6.34 -5.26
CA ALA A 108 -14.79 -5.20 -6.09
C ALA A 108 -15.78 -5.08 -7.26
N GLU A 109 -16.00 -3.86 -7.73
CA GLU A 109 -16.97 -3.55 -8.78
C GLU A 109 -16.37 -3.70 -10.18
N PHE A 110 -15.14 -3.23 -10.37
CA PHE A 110 -14.50 -3.16 -11.68
C PHE A 110 -13.57 -4.34 -11.98
N VAL A 111 -13.22 -5.13 -10.97
CA VAL A 111 -12.32 -6.29 -11.11
C VAL A 111 -12.84 -7.50 -10.32
N ASP A 112 -12.51 -8.71 -10.74
CA ASP A 112 -12.90 -9.92 -10.02
C ASP A 112 -11.95 -10.21 -8.84
N ALA A 113 -12.01 -9.34 -7.83
CA ALA A 113 -11.21 -9.45 -6.61
C ALA A 113 -12.02 -9.05 -5.36
N PRO A 114 -11.67 -9.53 -4.16
CA PRO A 114 -12.24 -9.04 -2.92
C PRO A 114 -11.46 -7.82 -2.43
N TYR A 115 -12.06 -7.06 -1.51
CA TYR A 115 -11.33 -6.09 -0.71
C TYR A 115 -11.71 -6.20 0.78
N VAL A 116 -10.91 -5.57 1.64
CA VAL A 116 -11.21 -5.47 3.08
C VAL A 116 -12.10 -4.27 3.30
N ALA A 117 -13.37 -4.51 3.71
CA ALA A 117 -14.39 -3.48 3.85
C ALA A 117 -14.03 -2.40 4.87
N GLU A 118 -13.25 -2.73 5.88
CA GLU A 118 -12.83 -1.81 6.94
C GLU A 118 -11.68 -0.88 6.50
N CYS A 119 -11.08 -1.10 5.31
CA CYS A 119 -10.03 -0.21 4.80
C CYS A 119 -10.61 1.07 4.23
N PRO A 120 -10.18 2.25 4.72
CA PRO A 120 -10.74 3.53 4.28
C PRO A 120 -10.46 3.88 2.82
N VAL A 121 -9.47 3.25 2.20
CA VAL A 121 -9.14 3.45 0.77
C VAL A 121 -8.82 2.11 0.11
N VAL A 122 -9.40 1.88 -1.07
CA VAL A 122 -9.24 0.65 -1.85
C VAL A 122 -8.96 1.00 -3.32
N LEU A 123 -7.94 0.39 -3.90
CA LEU A 123 -7.60 0.47 -5.32
C LEU A 123 -7.95 -0.85 -6.00
N GLU A 124 -8.79 -0.82 -7.03
CA GLU A 124 -9.19 -1.98 -7.81
C GLU A 124 -8.30 -2.14 -9.04
N CYS A 125 -7.60 -3.27 -9.16
CA CYS A 125 -6.52 -3.42 -10.12
C CYS A 125 -6.64 -4.70 -10.96
N SER A 126 -6.34 -4.61 -12.25
CA SER A 126 -6.03 -5.77 -13.09
C SER A 126 -4.53 -5.90 -13.29
N LEU A 127 -4.01 -7.12 -13.19
CA LEU A 127 -2.60 -7.40 -13.44
C LEU A 127 -2.29 -7.19 -14.92
N SER A 128 -1.45 -6.21 -15.24
CA SER A 128 -0.99 -5.93 -16.61
C SER A 128 0.33 -6.63 -16.94
N ASP A 129 1.25 -6.69 -15.98
CA ASP A 129 2.56 -7.28 -16.19
C ASP A 129 3.16 -7.79 -14.88
N SER A 130 4.22 -8.62 -15.00
CA SER A 130 4.96 -9.12 -13.86
C SER A 130 6.43 -9.33 -14.24
N LEU A 131 7.34 -8.88 -13.36
CA LEU A 131 8.79 -8.98 -13.57
C LEU A 131 9.44 -9.72 -12.40
N GLU A 132 10.09 -10.83 -12.69
CA GLU A 132 10.86 -11.60 -11.71
C GLU A 132 12.18 -10.89 -11.37
N LEU A 133 12.39 -10.60 -10.09
CA LEU A 133 13.56 -9.87 -9.57
C LEU A 133 14.35 -10.69 -8.53
N GLY A 134 14.49 -11.98 -8.74
CA GLY A 134 15.13 -12.88 -7.78
C GLY A 134 14.15 -13.33 -6.69
N SER A 135 14.28 -12.86 -5.44
CA SER A 135 13.41 -13.27 -4.32
C SER A 135 11.97 -12.75 -4.39
N HIS A 136 11.69 -11.80 -5.24
CA HIS A 136 10.39 -11.18 -5.43
C HIS A 136 10.04 -11.07 -6.90
N THR A 137 8.75 -11.09 -7.19
CA THR A 137 8.20 -10.69 -8.48
C THR A 137 7.49 -9.35 -8.29
N LEU A 138 7.83 -8.38 -9.11
CA LEU A 138 7.13 -7.11 -9.20
C LEU A 138 5.84 -7.32 -10.00
N MET A 139 4.70 -7.14 -9.36
CA MET A 139 3.37 -7.19 -10.00
C MET A 139 2.96 -5.79 -10.37
N ILE A 140 2.64 -5.55 -11.64
CA ILE A 140 2.18 -4.24 -12.14
C ILE A 140 0.69 -4.35 -12.43
N GLY A 141 -0.09 -3.50 -11.78
CA GLY A 141 -1.54 -3.46 -11.94
C GLY A 141 -2.03 -2.12 -12.47
N VAL A 142 -2.88 -2.17 -13.50
CA VAL A 142 -3.65 -0.99 -13.94
C VAL A 142 -4.78 -0.76 -12.94
N ILE A 143 -4.90 0.46 -12.45
CA ILE A 143 -5.94 0.88 -11.51
C ILE A 143 -7.19 1.25 -12.32
N HIS A 144 -8.30 0.58 -12.05
CA HIS A 144 -9.59 0.83 -12.68
C HIS A 144 -10.47 1.76 -11.86
N ASP A 145 -10.31 1.70 -10.53
CA ASP A 145 -11.06 2.55 -9.62
C ASP A 145 -10.30 2.74 -8.29
N VAL A 146 -10.58 3.86 -7.62
CA VAL A 146 -10.13 4.14 -6.26
C VAL A 146 -11.37 4.49 -5.44
N LYS A 147 -11.72 3.63 -4.49
CA LYS A 147 -12.80 3.86 -3.53
C LYS A 147 -12.25 4.43 -2.23
N ALA A 148 -12.99 5.34 -1.63
CA ALA A 148 -12.66 5.87 -0.31
C ALA A 148 -13.94 6.03 0.52
N ASP A 149 -13.82 5.83 1.83
CA ASP A 149 -14.90 6.13 2.77
C ASP A 149 -15.26 7.62 2.71
N ALA A 150 -16.54 7.94 2.67
CA ALA A 150 -17.02 9.31 2.51
C ALA A 150 -16.54 10.26 3.62
N ASP A 151 -16.41 9.76 4.85
CA ASP A 151 -15.93 10.51 6.02
C ASP A 151 -14.40 10.68 6.03
N CYS A 152 -13.68 9.91 5.22
CA CYS A 152 -12.25 10.07 4.98
C CYS A 152 -11.90 11.08 3.87
N LEU A 153 -12.91 11.62 3.15
CA LEU A 153 -12.66 12.61 2.11
C LEU A 153 -12.31 13.98 2.69
N ASP A 154 -11.58 14.77 1.92
CA ASP A 154 -11.23 16.15 2.23
C ASP A 154 -12.47 17.08 2.19
N ALA A 155 -12.28 18.37 2.41
CA ALA A 155 -13.38 19.35 2.42
C ALA A 155 -14.03 19.54 1.04
N SER A 156 -13.35 19.20 -0.06
CA SER A 156 -13.91 19.21 -1.42
C SER A 156 -14.78 17.99 -1.70
N GLY A 157 -14.58 16.89 -0.98
CA GLY A 157 -15.20 15.61 -1.24
C GLY A 157 -14.60 14.85 -2.43
N GLU A 158 -13.44 15.31 -2.95
CA GLU A 158 -12.83 14.74 -4.15
C GLU A 158 -11.64 13.82 -3.84
N PHE A 159 -10.93 14.06 -2.73
CA PHE A 159 -9.71 13.32 -2.40
C PHE A 159 -9.70 12.78 -0.98
N PRO A 160 -9.12 11.60 -0.73
CA PRO A 160 -8.88 11.12 0.62
C PRO A 160 -7.94 12.07 1.38
N ASP A 161 -8.36 12.51 2.57
CA ASP A 161 -7.51 13.26 3.50
C ASP A 161 -6.63 12.29 4.29
N ILE A 162 -5.32 12.39 4.11
CA ILE A 162 -4.36 11.50 4.76
C ILE A 162 -4.47 11.48 6.29
N ALA A 163 -4.87 12.60 6.91
CA ALA A 163 -5.07 12.66 8.36
C ALA A 163 -6.31 11.90 8.81
N LYS A 164 -7.35 11.82 7.97
CA LYS A 164 -8.57 11.06 8.24
C LYS A 164 -8.40 9.58 7.90
N VAL A 165 -7.70 9.26 6.82
CA VAL A 165 -7.32 7.88 6.44
C VAL A 165 -6.41 7.28 7.51
N ALA A 166 -5.54 8.08 8.13
CA ALA A 166 -4.56 7.67 9.14
C ALA A 166 -3.82 6.37 8.77
N PRO A 167 -3.15 6.32 7.58
CA PRO A 167 -2.58 5.08 7.08
C PRO A 167 -1.38 4.61 7.89
N LEU A 168 -1.18 3.30 7.96
CA LEU A 168 -0.01 2.69 8.58
C LEU A 168 1.24 2.91 7.72
N ILE A 169 2.33 3.26 8.38
CA ILE A 169 3.68 3.34 7.83
C ILE A 169 4.52 2.23 8.46
N TYR A 170 5.27 1.49 7.64
CA TYR A 170 6.17 0.45 8.10
C TYR A 170 7.62 0.90 8.05
N ASP A 171 8.36 0.62 9.13
CA ASP A 171 9.81 0.78 9.23
C ASP A 171 10.48 -0.60 9.13
N ALA A 172 11.09 -0.89 7.99
CA ALA A 172 11.79 -2.14 7.76
C ALA A 172 13.03 -2.33 8.65
N GLY A 173 13.66 -1.24 9.07
CA GLY A 173 14.87 -1.28 9.90
C GLY A 173 14.58 -1.74 11.32
N SER A 174 13.59 -1.15 11.99
CA SER A 174 13.17 -1.52 13.35
C SER A 174 12.07 -2.57 13.38
N ARG A 175 11.45 -2.90 12.23
CA ARG A 175 10.26 -3.76 12.12
C ARG A 175 9.11 -3.24 12.97
N ALA A 176 8.84 -1.94 12.87
CA ALA A 176 7.81 -1.25 13.63
C ALA A 176 6.82 -0.53 12.70
N TYR A 177 5.64 -0.25 13.22
CA TYR A 177 4.64 0.54 12.52
C TYR A 177 4.56 1.94 13.14
N TYR A 178 4.27 2.91 12.30
CA TYR A 178 4.10 4.31 12.65
C TYR A 178 2.84 4.87 12.01
N GLY A 179 2.29 5.91 12.60
CA GLY A 179 1.23 6.71 12.00
C GLY A 179 1.77 7.91 11.25
N VAL A 180 0.87 8.60 10.55
CA VAL A 180 1.18 9.83 9.83
C VAL A 180 1.27 11.00 10.81
N GLY A 181 2.33 11.79 10.70
CA GLY A 181 2.53 12.98 11.51
C GLY A 181 1.73 14.20 11.02
N ARG A 182 2.04 15.37 11.59
CA ARG A 182 1.39 16.64 11.24
C ARG A 182 1.72 17.10 9.82
N LYS A 183 0.80 17.81 9.18
CA LYS A 183 1.05 18.53 7.93
C LYS A 183 2.18 19.56 8.10
N LEU A 184 3.15 19.55 7.21
CA LEU A 184 4.33 20.43 7.26
C LEU A 184 4.22 21.64 6.33
N GLY A 185 3.45 21.55 5.26
CA GLY A 185 3.28 22.63 4.28
C GLY A 185 2.54 22.18 3.04
N GLU A 186 2.28 23.12 2.14
CA GLU A 186 1.65 22.86 0.85
C GLU A 186 2.71 22.54 -0.21
N ALA A 187 2.55 21.41 -0.89
CA ALA A 187 3.39 21.08 -2.05
C ALA A 187 3.23 22.13 -3.16
N PHE A 188 4.25 22.28 -4.00
CA PHE A 188 4.31 23.29 -5.07
C PHE A 188 4.11 24.73 -4.62
N SER A 189 4.04 25.01 -3.33
CA SER A 189 3.87 26.33 -2.73
C SER A 189 5.03 26.71 -1.82
N ILE A 190 5.34 25.87 -0.82
CA ILE A 190 6.37 26.16 0.18
C ILE A 190 7.77 26.41 -0.42
N GLY A 191 8.08 25.76 -1.55
CA GLY A 191 9.35 25.90 -2.26
C GLY A 191 9.43 27.16 -3.16
N LYS A 192 8.31 27.87 -3.41
CA LYS A 192 8.31 29.04 -4.34
C LYS A 192 9.25 30.16 -3.92
N LYS A 193 9.50 30.32 -2.61
CA LYS A 193 10.46 31.31 -2.08
C LYS A 193 11.89 31.11 -2.62
N LEU A 194 12.27 29.86 -3.01
CA LEU A 194 13.58 29.54 -3.57
C LEU A 194 13.67 29.81 -5.08
N LEU A 195 12.55 30.08 -5.75
CA LEU A 195 12.50 30.42 -7.17
C LEU A 195 12.67 31.94 -7.43
N ARG A 196 12.64 32.77 -6.37
CA ARG A 196 12.89 34.21 -6.49
C ARG A 196 14.39 34.42 -6.55
N PRO A 197 14.93 35.21 -7.53
CA PRO A 197 16.32 35.63 -7.50
C PRO A 197 16.60 36.34 -6.17
N GLU A 198 17.79 36.13 -5.60
CA GLU A 198 18.26 36.96 -4.52
C GLU A 198 18.25 38.41 -5.03
N GLN A 199 17.51 39.29 -4.36
CA GLN A 199 17.58 40.72 -4.61
C GLN A 199 18.89 41.18 -3.97
N ASP A 200 19.91 41.43 -4.81
CA ASP A 200 21.14 42.14 -4.42
C ASP A 200 20.81 43.56 -3.95
#